data_b1252d2d627879088c609d91010edd1c
#
_entry.id   b1252d2d627879088c609d91010edd1c
#
_cell.length_a   1.000
_cell.length_b   1.000
_cell.length_c   1.000
_cell.angle_alpha   90.00
_cell.angle_beta   90.00
_cell.angle_gamma   90.00
#
_symmetry.space_group_name_H-M   'P 1'
#
loop_
_entity.id
_entity.type
_entity.pdbx_description
1 polymer ?
#
loop_
_entity_poly.entity_id
_entity_poly.type
_entity_poly.pdbx_seq_one_letter_code
_entity_poly.pdbx_strand_id
1 'polypeptide(L)'
;MHTFQKKDKTVLTMNPFDKIGKQWMLITSGDEDKANTMTASWGGVGVLWGSDVVYIFVRQSRYTKEFIDKTGHFSISFLGEEYRKALQHLGTVSGRDGDKISEAGVSVAYENGIPYIDEAELVLTCT
;
A
#
# COMPACT_ATOMS: atom_id res chain seq x y z
N MET A 1 -2.39 -5.89 18.71
CA MET A 1 -1.12 -5.81 17.96
C MET A 1 -1.12 -6.87 16.86
N HIS A 2 -0.77 -6.48 15.68
CA HIS A 2 -0.73 -7.36 14.53
C HIS A 2 0.66 -7.92 14.35
N THR A 3 0.79 -9.24 14.13
CA THR A 3 2.09 -9.87 13.93
C THR A 3 2.17 -10.46 12.53
N PHE A 4 3.07 -9.93 11.71
CA PHE A 4 3.30 -10.44 10.36
C PHE A 4 4.34 -11.54 10.36
N GLN A 5 4.15 -12.51 9.45
CA GLN A 5 5.16 -13.49 9.13
C GLN A 5 5.65 -13.21 7.71
N LYS A 6 6.97 -13.09 7.56
CA LYS A 6 7.56 -12.93 6.24
C LYS A 6 7.52 -14.28 5.53
N LYS A 7 6.97 -14.29 4.32
CA LYS A 7 6.83 -15.48 3.50
C LYS A 7 7.48 -15.26 2.14
N ASP A 8 7.89 -16.35 1.50
CA ASP A 8 8.32 -16.30 0.11
C ASP A 8 7.11 -16.00 -0.77
N LYS A 9 7.32 -15.19 -1.81
CA LYS A 9 6.24 -14.83 -2.76
C LYS A 9 5.60 -16.04 -3.43
N THR A 10 6.29 -17.18 -3.48
CA THR A 10 5.76 -18.42 -4.07
C THR A 10 4.58 -19.00 -3.31
N VAL A 11 4.36 -18.59 -2.06
CA VAL A 11 3.20 -19.03 -1.28
C VAL A 11 2.00 -18.09 -1.43
N LEU A 12 2.16 -17.03 -2.23
CA LEU A 12 1.08 -16.06 -2.45
C LEU A 12 -0.07 -16.70 -3.21
N THR A 13 -1.25 -16.67 -2.62
CA THR A 13 -2.49 -17.11 -3.28
C THR A 13 -3.52 -16.00 -3.15
N MET A 14 -3.96 -15.48 -4.27
CA MET A 14 -5.01 -14.46 -4.29
C MET A 14 -5.60 -14.35 -5.68
N ASN A 15 -6.84 -13.88 -5.75
CA ASN A 15 -7.41 -13.44 -7.01
C ASN A 15 -7.17 -11.94 -7.13
N PRO A 16 -6.25 -11.48 -8.00
CA PRO A 16 -5.92 -10.06 -8.08
C PRO A 16 -7.09 -9.19 -8.54
N PHE A 17 -8.01 -9.74 -9.30
CA PHE A 17 -9.20 -8.99 -9.72
C PHE A 17 -10.07 -8.62 -8.53
N ASP A 18 -10.23 -9.53 -7.56
CA ASP A 18 -10.98 -9.25 -6.33
C ASP A 18 -10.15 -8.41 -5.36
N LYS A 19 -8.90 -8.79 -5.13
CA LYS A 19 -8.04 -8.11 -4.15
C LYS A 19 -7.84 -6.63 -4.51
N ILE A 20 -7.53 -6.35 -5.76
CA ILE A 20 -7.22 -5.00 -6.21
C ILE A 20 -8.49 -4.26 -6.59
N GLY A 21 -9.32 -4.85 -7.45
CA GLY A 21 -10.47 -4.16 -8.02
C GLY A 21 -11.66 -3.98 -7.08
N LYS A 22 -11.87 -4.91 -6.16
CA LYS A 22 -13.04 -4.90 -5.25
C LYS A 22 -12.67 -4.61 -3.82
N GLN A 23 -11.64 -5.27 -3.28
CA GLN A 23 -11.21 -5.04 -1.91
C GLN A 23 -10.45 -3.72 -1.78
N TRP A 24 -9.74 -3.31 -2.83
CA TRP A 24 -8.85 -2.16 -2.94
C TRP A 24 -7.56 -2.39 -2.16
N MET A 25 -6.59 -1.57 -2.44
CA MET A 25 -5.29 -1.63 -1.78
C MET A 25 -4.87 -0.25 -1.33
N LEU A 26 -3.97 -0.21 -0.35
CA LEU A 26 -3.31 1.01 0.06
C LEU A 26 -1.88 0.98 -0.49
N ILE A 27 -1.55 1.95 -1.32
CA ILE A 27 -0.19 2.15 -1.80
C ILE A 27 0.48 3.09 -0.81
N THR A 28 1.56 2.62 -0.18
CA THR A 28 2.26 3.36 0.86
C THR A 28 3.71 3.54 0.45
N SER A 29 4.23 4.73 0.64
CA SER A 29 5.64 5.03 0.39
C SER A 29 6.12 6.11 1.34
N GLY A 30 7.42 6.18 1.52
CA GLY A 30 8.04 7.15 2.40
C GLY A 30 9.33 6.61 2.99
N ASP A 31 9.86 7.37 3.94
CA ASP A 31 11.03 6.99 4.71
C ASP A 31 10.64 6.92 6.20
N GLU A 32 11.64 6.76 7.08
CA GLU A 32 11.37 6.63 8.52
C GLU A 32 10.82 7.92 9.13
N ASP A 33 11.07 9.07 8.50
CA ASP A 33 10.61 10.37 9.00
C ASP A 33 9.16 10.64 8.62
N LYS A 34 8.77 10.25 7.41
CA LYS A 34 7.42 10.51 6.93
C LYS A 34 7.01 9.50 5.88
N ALA A 35 5.77 9.03 5.98
CA ALA A 35 5.16 8.15 5.00
C ALA A 35 3.78 8.68 4.64
N ASN A 36 3.33 8.31 3.45
CA ASN A 36 1.99 8.61 2.98
C ASN A 36 1.39 7.38 2.32
N THR A 37 0.07 7.31 2.33
CA THR A 37 -0.66 6.21 1.71
C THR A 37 -1.82 6.74 0.88
N MET A 38 -2.22 5.98 -0.11
CA MET A 38 -3.38 6.31 -0.95
C MET A 38 -4.13 5.02 -1.29
N THR A 39 -5.44 5.13 -1.40
CA THR A 39 -6.28 4.02 -1.84
C THR A 39 -6.20 3.90 -3.36
N ALA A 40 -6.08 2.67 -3.85
CA ALA A 40 -6.05 2.39 -5.27
C ALA A 40 -6.81 1.09 -5.56
N SER A 41 -7.39 1.04 -6.76
CA SER A 41 -8.12 -0.15 -7.23
C SER A 41 -7.66 -0.56 -8.63
N TRP A 42 -6.57 0.02 -9.12
CA TRP A 42 -6.00 -0.29 -10.43
C TRP A 42 -4.55 -0.75 -10.26
N GLY A 43 -4.22 -1.82 -10.92
CA GLY A 43 -2.88 -2.38 -10.89
C GLY A 43 -2.91 -3.87 -11.08
N GLY A 44 -1.82 -4.53 -10.78
CA GLY A 44 -1.75 -5.98 -10.92
C GLY A 44 -0.42 -6.56 -10.50
N VAL A 45 -0.32 -7.86 -10.68
CA VAL A 45 0.90 -8.63 -10.43
C VAL A 45 1.20 -9.44 -11.70
N GLY A 46 2.46 -9.66 -11.95
CA GLY A 46 2.84 -10.39 -13.15
C GLY A 46 4.34 -10.59 -13.24
N VAL A 47 4.79 -10.87 -14.45
CA VAL A 47 6.21 -11.10 -14.72
C VAL A 47 6.66 -10.15 -15.81
N LEU A 48 7.79 -9.48 -15.60
CA LEU A 48 8.39 -8.57 -16.56
C LEU A 48 9.90 -8.78 -16.57
N TRP A 49 10.44 -9.09 -17.74
CA TRP A 49 11.86 -9.35 -17.93
C TRP A 49 12.40 -10.41 -16.95
N GLY A 50 11.61 -11.49 -16.75
CA GLY A 50 12.01 -12.58 -15.88
C GLY A 50 11.91 -12.31 -14.40
N SER A 51 11.33 -11.20 -14.00
CA SER A 51 11.15 -10.85 -12.59
C SER A 51 9.68 -10.79 -12.22
N ASP A 52 9.36 -11.21 -11.02
CA ASP A 52 8.02 -11.08 -10.48
C ASP A 52 7.80 -9.63 -10.07
N VAL A 53 6.76 -9.01 -10.58
CA VAL A 53 6.52 -7.58 -10.39
C VAL A 53 5.10 -7.30 -9.93
N VAL A 54 4.96 -6.20 -9.20
CA VAL A 54 3.70 -5.53 -8.93
C VAL A 54 3.71 -4.23 -9.72
N TYR A 55 2.64 -3.96 -10.47
CA TYR A 55 2.53 -2.69 -11.15
C TYR A 55 1.34 -1.91 -10.62
N ILE A 56 1.52 -0.61 -10.50
CA ILE A 56 0.53 0.30 -9.95
C ILE A 56 0.42 1.53 -10.86
N PHE A 57 -0.68 2.24 -10.73
CA PHE A 57 -0.91 3.48 -11.45
C PHE A 57 -1.07 4.60 -10.43
N VAL A 58 -0.18 5.57 -10.49
CA VAL A 58 -0.19 6.70 -9.54
C VAL A 58 -0.24 8.00 -10.34
N ARG A 59 -1.34 8.74 -10.17
CA ARG A 59 -1.49 10.03 -10.84
C ARG A 59 -0.47 11.03 -10.29
N GLN A 60 0.02 11.92 -11.16
CA GLN A 60 1.02 12.90 -10.77
C GLN A 60 0.54 13.83 -9.65
N SER A 61 -0.76 14.05 -9.55
CA SER A 61 -1.33 14.90 -8.52
C SER A 61 -1.37 14.26 -7.13
N ARG A 62 -1.14 12.94 -7.02
CA ARG A 62 -1.19 12.25 -5.73
C ARG A 62 0.09 12.51 -4.93
N TYR A 63 -0.10 12.83 -3.65
CA TYR A 63 1.03 13.11 -2.76
C TYR A 63 1.97 11.90 -2.60
N THR A 64 1.42 10.69 -2.59
CA THR A 64 2.20 9.45 -2.48
C THR A 64 3.24 9.34 -3.60
N LYS A 65 2.96 9.88 -4.80
CA LYS A 65 3.91 9.84 -5.91
C LYS A 65 5.23 10.51 -5.57
N GLU A 66 5.20 11.61 -4.82
CA GLU A 66 6.43 12.31 -4.43
C GLU A 66 7.33 11.41 -3.58
N PHE A 67 6.74 10.60 -2.71
CA PHE A 67 7.49 9.66 -1.88
C PHE A 67 8.07 8.51 -2.69
N ILE A 68 7.31 7.99 -3.65
CA ILE A 68 7.79 6.90 -4.52
C ILE A 68 8.96 7.40 -5.37
N ASP A 69 8.84 8.58 -5.95
CA ASP A 69 9.89 9.17 -6.79
C ASP A 69 11.18 9.41 -5.98
N LYS A 70 11.02 9.80 -4.72
CA LYS A 70 12.15 10.09 -3.84
C LYS A 70 12.86 8.83 -3.34
N THR A 71 12.09 7.81 -2.96
CA THR A 71 12.63 6.62 -2.29
C THR A 71 12.88 5.44 -3.22
N GLY A 72 12.14 5.33 -4.32
CA GLY A 72 12.25 4.21 -5.23
C GLY A 72 11.60 2.93 -4.71
N HIS A 73 10.80 3.03 -3.65
CA HIS A 73 10.11 1.85 -3.11
C HIS A 73 8.69 2.18 -2.68
N PHE A 74 7.88 1.15 -2.58
CA PHE A 74 6.51 1.26 -2.07
C PHE A 74 6.06 -0.09 -1.52
N SER A 75 4.93 -0.08 -0.82
CA SER A 75 4.23 -1.30 -0.46
C SER A 75 2.79 -1.22 -0.92
N ILE A 76 2.16 -2.39 -1.09
CA ILE A 76 0.72 -2.47 -1.22
C ILE A 76 0.19 -3.27 -0.04
N SER A 77 -0.86 -2.76 0.60
CA SER A 77 -1.45 -3.33 1.79
C SER A 77 -2.92 -3.60 1.54
N PHE A 78 -3.36 -4.82 1.87
CA PHE A 78 -4.75 -5.23 1.71
C PHE A 78 -5.36 -5.40 3.09
N LEU A 79 -6.39 -4.60 3.39
CA LEU A 79 -7.08 -4.60 4.68
C LEU A 79 -8.43 -5.31 4.56
N GLY A 80 -8.90 -5.85 5.68
CA GLY A 80 -10.22 -6.47 5.74
C GLY A 80 -11.36 -5.47 5.57
N GLU A 81 -12.56 -5.99 5.40
CA GLU A 81 -13.75 -5.19 5.09
C GLU A 81 -14.11 -4.19 6.18
N GLU A 82 -13.75 -4.49 7.44
CA GLU A 82 -13.96 -3.57 8.56
C GLU A 82 -13.25 -2.23 8.39
N TYR A 83 -12.27 -2.16 7.50
CA TYR A 83 -11.52 -0.93 7.22
C TYR A 83 -11.99 -0.20 5.97
N ARG A 84 -13.14 -0.57 5.40
CA ARG A 84 -13.64 0.03 4.14
C ARG A 84 -13.77 1.55 4.23
N LYS A 85 -14.27 2.05 5.34
CA LYS A 85 -14.39 3.50 5.55
C LYS A 85 -13.03 4.18 5.62
N ALA A 86 -12.05 3.51 6.23
CA ALA A 86 -10.69 4.02 6.28
C ALA A 86 -10.10 4.15 4.87
N LEU A 87 -10.33 3.14 4.00
CA LEU A 87 -9.86 3.19 2.62
C LEU A 87 -10.52 4.33 1.85
N GLN A 88 -11.82 4.57 2.07
CA GLN A 88 -12.51 5.68 1.42
C GLN A 88 -11.93 7.03 1.84
N HIS A 89 -11.67 7.21 3.12
CA HIS A 89 -11.06 8.44 3.64
C HIS A 89 -9.67 8.65 3.03
N LEU A 90 -8.83 7.60 3.05
CA LEU A 90 -7.47 7.68 2.53
C LEU A 90 -7.40 7.89 1.02
N GLY A 91 -8.49 7.58 0.31
CA GLY A 91 -8.59 7.80 -1.13
C GLY A 91 -9.08 9.19 -1.52
N THR A 92 -9.71 9.91 -0.60
CA THR A 92 -10.34 11.21 -0.90
C THR A 92 -9.61 12.40 -0.29
N VAL A 93 -8.82 12.19 0.78
CA VAL A 93 -8.10 13.25 1.48
C VAL A 93 -6.61 13.19 1.10
N SER A 94 -6.00 14.37 0.89
CA SER A 94 -4.56 14.44 0.63
C SER A 94 -3.77 14.48 1.93
N GLY A 95 -2.66 13.76 1.98
CA GLY A 95 -1.71 13.82 3.09
C GLY A 95 -1.02 15.18 3.21
N ARG A 96 -1.13 16.03 2.17
CA ARG A 96 -0.65 17.42 2.25
C ARG A 96 -1.49 18.25 3.20
N ASP A 97 -2.76 17.90 3.38
CA ASP A 97 -3.73 18.67 4.14
C ASP A 97 -3.83 18.24 5.61
N GLY A 98 -3.10 17.18 6.00
CA GLY A 98 -3.11 16.71 7.38
C GLY A 98 -2.64 15.26 7.50
N ASP A 99 -2.67 14.74 8.71
CA ASP A 99 -2.29 13.36 9.02
C ASP A 99 -3.48 12.42 8.79
N LYS A 100 -3.77 12.14 7.52
CA LYS A 100 -4.92 11.31 7.16
C LYS A 100 -4.80 9.85 7.63
N ILE A 101 -3.58 9.36 7.81
CA ILE A 101 -3.36 7.98 8.26
C ILE A 101 -3.87 7.82 9.70
N SER A 102 -3.47 8.73 10.58
CA SER A 102 -3.96 8.74 11.96
C SER A 102 -5.46 8.96 12.02
N GLU A 103 -5.98 9.89 11.21
CA GLU A 103 -7.42 10.19 11.14
C GLU A 103 -8.24 8.97 10.72
N ALA A 104 -7.69 8.14 9.86
CA ALA A 104 -8.38 6.93 9.39
C ALA A 104 -8.34 5.79 10.41
N GLY A 105 -7.59 5.94 11.49
CA GLY A 105 -7.48 4.91 12.52
C GLY A 105 -6.57 3.76 12.16
N VAL A 106 -5.61 3.98 11.27
CA VAL A 106 -4.61 2.99 10.90
C VAL A 106 -3.21 3.52 11.22
N SER A 107 -2.23 2.63 11.20
CA SER A 107 -0.86 2.98 11.59
C SER A 107 0.15 2.44 10.59
N VAL A 108 1.32 3.07 10.56
CA VAL A 108 2.42 2.70 9.67
C VAL A 108 3.43 1.85 10.43
N ALA A 109 3.86 0.77 9.80
CA ALA A 109 5.01 -0.02 10.26
C ALA A 109 6.01 -0.11 9.12
N TYR A 110 7.19 -0.66 9.37
CA TYR A 110 8.29 -0.66 8.40
C TYR A 110 8.92 -2.04 8.28
N GLU A 111 9.23 -2.44 7.06
CA GLU A 111 10.03 -3.63 6.76
C GLU A 111 11.18 -3.20 5.85
N ASN A 112 12.42 -3.34 6.34
CA ASN A 112 13.63 -2.91 5.60
C ASN A 112 13.53 -1.45 5.11
N GLY A 113 12.99 -0.58 5.95
CA GLY A 113 12.82 0.84 5.62
C GLY A 113 11.64 1.15 4.72
N ILE A 114 10.86 0.15 4.30
CA ILE A 114 9.68 0.35 3.46
C ILE A 114 8.44 0.41 4.33
N PRO A 115 7.69 1.53 4.31
CA PRO A 115 6.49 1.67 5.12
C PRO A 115 5.32 0.85 4.56
N TYR A 116 4.51 0.33 5.44
CA TYR A 116 3.26 -0.34 5.10
C TYR A 116 2.23 -0.09 6.20
N ILE A 117 0.98 -0.46 5.93
CA ILE A 117 -0.10 -0.28 6.90
C ILE A 117 -0.21 -1.52 7.78
N ASP A 118 -0.05 -1.32 9.09
CA ASP A 118 0.07 -2.41 10.06
C ASP A 118 -1.22 -3.23 10.21
N GLU A 119 -2.38 -2.63 9.97
CA GLU A 119 -3.68 -3.31 10.09
C GLU A 119 -4.00 -4.22 8.90
N ALA A 120 -3.13 -4.32 7.93
CA ALA A 120 -3.35 -5.14 6.74
C ALA A 120 -3.28 -6.63 7.05
N GLU A 121 -4.03 -7.42 6.30
CA GLU A 121 -3.96 -8.88 6.36
C GLU A 121 -2.92 -9.44 5.39
N LEU A 122 -2.54 -8.67 4.37
CA LEU A 122 -1.50 -9.04 3.40
C LEU A 122 -0.78 -7.77 2.96
N VAL A 123 0.55 -7.84 2.94
CA VAL A 123 1.40 -6.73 2.48
C VAL A 123 2.43 -7.26 1.50
N LEU A 124 2.61 -6.56 0.39
CA LEU A 124 3.71 -6.80 -0.56
C LEU A 124 4.60 -5.56 -0.57
N THR A 125 5.88 -5.75 -0.25
CA THR A 125 6.87 -4.66 -0.32
C THR A 125 7.61 -4.74 -1.64
N CYS A 126 7.84 -3.59 -2.26
CA CYS A 126 8.37 -3.51 -3.63
C CYS A 126 9.48 -2.46 -3.71
N THR A 127 10.47 -2.75 -4.54
CA THR A 127 11.58 -1.81 -4.81
C THR A 127 11.74 -1.54 -6.29
#